data_a952ca803f3b755d47b7681cf66eee37
#
_entry.id   a952ca803f3b755d47b7681cf66eee37
#
_cell.length_a   1.000
_cell.length_b   1.000
_cell.length_c   1.000
_cell.angle_alpha   90.00
_cell.angle_beta   90.00
_cell.angle_gamma   90.00
#
_symmetry.space_group_name_H-M   'P 1'
#
loop_
_entity.id
_entity.type
_entity.pdbx_description
1 polymer ?
#
loop_
_entity_poly.entity_id
_entity_poly.type
_entity_poly.pdbx_seq_one_letter_code
_entity_poly.pdbx_strand_id
1 'polypeptide(L)'
;MNAAIRDSRDWKCGNTEVTFDSETNESKVFLHGNHIATIGDDFVQIFDGGWQSNTTKSRLNAILQDHGIKGECVFQRNWNWFVHKFIGQAGTSPVFNELEFTNGFVFA
;
A
#
# COMPACT_ATOMS: atom_id res chain seq x y z
N MET A 1 -5.88 8.17 8.42
CA MET A 1 -5.61 6.82 7.88
C MET A 1 -4.32 6.23 8.45
N ASN A 2 -3.17 6.78 8.18
CA ASN A 2 -1.89 6.21 8.62
C ASN A 2 -1.74 6.13 10.14
N ALA A 3 -2.24 7.12 10.89
CA ALA A 3 -2.21 7.08 12.36
C ALA A 3 -3.00 5.88 12.90
N ALA A 4 -4.16 5.57 12.31
CA ALA A 4 -4.95 4.41 12.71
C ALA A 4 -4.22 3.09 12.43
N ILE A 5 -3.52 3.01 11.30
CA ILE A 5 -2.70 1.82 10.98
C ILE A 5 -1.57 1.67 12.00
N ARG A 6 -0.84 2.76 12.31
CA ARG A 6 0.25 2.73 13.30
C ARG A 6 -0.24 2.34 14.70
N ASP A 7 -1.43 2.82 15.07
CA ASP A 7 -1.99 2.61 16.40
C ASP A 7 -2.82 1.32 16.50
N SER A 8 -2.91 0.53 15.43
CA SER A 8 -3.63 -0.74 15.38
C SER A 8 -5.09 -0.58 15.84
N ARG A 9 -5.80 0.38 15.25
CA ARG A 9 -7.19 0.69 15.62
C ARG A 9 -8.06 0.88 14.39
N ASP A 10 -9.36 0.69 14.60
CA ASP A 10 -10.36 0.99 13.59
C ASP A 10 -10.53 2.50 13.43
N TRP A 11 -10.80 2.92 12.19
CA TRP A 11 -10.95 4.33 11.86
C TRP A 11 -11.76 4.45 10.56
N LYS A 12 -12.56 5.50 10.49
CA LYS A 12 -13.30 5.80 9.26
C LYS A 12 -13.47 7.30 9.10
N CYS A 13 -13.22 7.79 7.89
CA CYS A 13 -13.47 9.18 7.54
C CYS A 13 -13.83 9.26 6.05
N GLY A 14 -15.02 9.76 5.77
CA GLY A 14 -15.51 9.87 4.39
C GLY A 14 -15.54 8.52 3.69
N ASN A 15 -14.80 8.42 2.60
CA ASN A 15 -14.75 7.22 1.77
C ASN A 15 -13.65 6.22 2.15
N THR A 16 -12.87 6.53 3.21
CA THR A 16 -11.72 5.70 3.60
C THR A 16 -11.94 5.09 4.97
N GLU A 17 -11.68 3.80 5.09
CA GLU A 17 -11.86 3.05 6.33
C GLU A 17 -10.65 2.17 6.60
N VAL A 18 -10.26 2.09 7.89
CA VAL A 18 -9.24 1.15 8.38
C VAL A 18 -9.90 0.23 9.39
N THR A 19 -9.69 -1.08 9.25
CA THR A 19 -10.09 -2.05 10.25
C THR A 19 -8.87 -2.82 10.73
N PHE A 20 -8.77 -3.05 12.04
CA PHE A 20 -7.67 -3.80 12.62
C PHE A 20 -8.16 -5.17 13.07
N ASP A 21 -7.45 -6.22 12.66
CA ASP A 21 -7.71 -7.60 13.09
C ASP A 21 -6.64 -8.02 14.10
N SER A 22 -7.05 -8.17 15.38
CA SER A 22 -6.13 -8.54 16.44
C SER A 22 -5.69 -10.00 16.39
N GLU A 23 -6.40 -10.86 15.68
CA GLU A 23 -6.03 -12.27 15.52
C GLU A 23 -4.84 -12.42 14.57
N THR A 24 -4.85 -11.68 13.47
CA THR A 24 -3.77 -11.70 12.47
C THR A 24 -2.74 -10.59 12.68
N ASN A 25 -3.05 -9.62 13.54
CA ASN A 25 -2.25 -8.41 13.75
C ASN A 25 -2.06 -7.59 12.46
N GLU A 26 -3.12 -7.52 11.67
CA GLU A 26 -3.12 -6.85 10.37
C GLU A 26 -4.16 -5.76 10.32
N SER A 27 -3.81 -4.64 9.65
CA SER A 27 -4.76 -3.58 9.32
C SER A 27 -5.18 -3.71 7.86
N LYS A 28 -6.47 -3.55 7.61
CA LYS A 28 -7.02 -3.51 6.25
C LYS A 28 -7.56 -2.14 5.95
N VAL A 29 -7.30 -1.65 4.74
CA VAL A 29 -7.74 -0.35 4.27
C VAL A 29 -8.75 -0.52 3.14
N PHE A 30 -9.86 0.20 3.26
CA PHE A 30 -10.93 0.20 2.27
C PHE A 30 -11.14 1.61 1.73
N LEU A 31 -11.40 1.70 0.45
CA LEU A 31 -11.78 2.94 -0.23
C LEU A 31 -13.12 2.69 -0.92
N HIS A 32 -14.16 3.49 -0.57
CA HIS A 32 -15.53 3.26 -1.04
C HIS A 32 -16.01 1.82 -0.79
N GLY A 33 -15.61 1.23 0.35
CA GLY A 33 -15.96 -0.15 0.69
C GLY A 33 -15.14 -1.22 0.00
N ASN A 34 -14.21 -0.86 -0.89
CA ASN A 34 -13.36 -1.82 -1.59
C ASN A 34 -12.00 -1.95 -0.90
N HIS A 35 -11.58 -3.18 -0.66
CA HIS A 35 -10.29 -3.48 -0.04
C HIS A 35 -9.15 -3.08 -0.98
N ILE A 36 -8.26 -2.19 -0.51
CA ILE A 36 -7.12 -1.71 -1.30
C ILE A 36 -5.77 -2.05 -0.68
N ALA A 37 -5.70 -2.35 0.61
CA ALA A 37 -4.42 -2.69 1.23
C ALA A 37 -4.60 -3.52 2.48
N THR A 38 -3.60 -4.37 2.77
CA THR A 38 -3.42 -5.06 4.04
C THR A 38 -2.00 -4.77 4.52
N ILE A 39 -1.87 -4.28 5.76
CA ILE A 39 -0.59 -3.94 6.36
C ILE A 39 -0.35 -4.88 7.54
N GLY A 40 0.70 -5.69 7.45
CA GLY A 40 1.18 -6.53 8.53
C GLY A 40 2.44 -5.97 9.17
N ASP A 41 3.07 -6.74 10.06
CA ASP A 41 4.26 -6.28 10.78
C ASP A 41 5.46 -6.07 9.85
N ASP A 42 5.56 -6.84 8.78
CA ASP A 42 6.71 -6.84 7.89
C ASP A 42 6.33 -6.80 6.41
N PHE A 43 5.09 -6.44 6.08
CA PHE A 43 4.66 -6.36 4.70
C PHE A 43 3.53 -5.34 4.50
N VAL A 44 3.41 -4.88 3.26
CA VAL A 44 2.25 -4.14 2.75
C VAL A 44 1.77 -4.85 1.48
N GLN A 45 0.54 -5.29 1.47
CA GLN A 45 -0.09 -5.91 0.30
C GLN A 45 -1.12 -4.95 -0.27
N ILE A 46 -1.11 -4.77 -1.60
CA ILE A 46 -1.94 -3.75 -2.25
C ILE A 46 -2.87 -4.35 -3.31
N PHE A 47 -4.00 -3.67 -3.48
CA PHE A 47 -5.05 -4.03 -4.46
C PHE A 47 -5.57 -2.74 -5.10
N ASP A 48 -6.13 -2.84 -6.30
CA ASP A 48 -6.74 -1.68 -6.96
C ASP A 48 -8.21 -1.43 -6.56
N GLY A 49 -8.79 -2.35 -5.79
CA GLY A 49 -10.18 -2.25 -5.38
C GLY A 49 -11.18 -2.46 -6.52
N GLY A 50 -10.74 -3.02 -7.64
CA GLY A 50 -11.54 -3.20 -8.84
C GLY A 50 -11.51 -2.02 -9.80
N TRP A 51 -10.81 -0.93 -9.48
CA TRP A 51 -10.75 0.28 -10.29
C TRP A 51 -9.43 1.02 -10.09
N GLN A 52 -8.63 1.12 -11.15
CA GLN A 52 -7.33 1.80 -11.10
C GLN A 52 -7.50 3.31 -11.23
N SER A 53 -7.95 3.95 -10.15
CA SER A 53 -8.17 5.40 -10.10
C SER A 53 -6.98 6.14 -9.49
N ASN A 54 -6.90 7.45 -9.76
CA ASN A 54 -5.91 8.32 -9.14
C ASN A 54 -6.09 8.40 -7.62
N THR A 55 -7.34 8.34 -7.14
CA THR A 55 -7.63 8.34 -5.71
C THR A 55 -7.07 7.10 -5.03
N THR A 56 -7.31 5.92 -5.61
CA THR A 56 -6.74 4.66 -5.09
C THR A 56 -5.21 4.72 -5.07
N LYS A 57 -4.60 5.13 -6.17
CA LYS A 57 -3.14 5.25 -6.27
C LYS A 57 -2.58 6.22 -5.22
N SER A 58 -3.24 7.35 -5.01
CA SER A 58 -2.83 8.33 -4.00
C SER A 58 -2.87 7.74 -2.58
N ARG A 59 -3.93 6.97 -2.26
CA ARG A 59 -4.05 6.30 -0.95
C ARG A 59 -2.96 5.24 -0.77
N LEU A 60 -2.70 4.44 -1.80
CA LEU A 60 -1.65 3.41 -1.76
C LEU A 60 -0.28 4.03 -1.56
N ASN A 61 0.03 5.12 -2.25
CA ASN A 61 1.30 5.81 -2.10
C ASN A 61 1.46 6.44 -0.71
N ALA A 62 0.39 6.96 -0.13
CA ALA A 62 0.42 7.46 1.25
C ALA A 62 0.72 6.34 2.25
N ILE A 63 0.15 5.16 2.05
CA ILE A 63 0.41 3.97 2.88
C ILE A 63 1.86 3.53 2.73
N LEU A 64 2.36 3.42 1.50
CA LEU A 64 3.73 2.98 1.23
C LEU A 64 4.76 3.97 1.76
N GLN A 65 4.48 5.27 1.70
CA GLN A 65 5.36 6.32 2.22
C GLN A 65 5.55 6.18 3.73
N ASP A 66 4.52 5.77 4.47
CA ASP A 66 4.53 5.68 5.92
C ASP A 66 4.93 4.29 6.42
N HIS A 67 4.55 3.23 5.70
CA HIS A 67 4.69 1.84 6.16
C HIS A 67 5.61 0.99 5.29
N GLY A 68 5.94 1.43 4.08
CA GLY A 68 6.88 0.77 3.20
C GLY A 68 8.30 1.26 3.37
N ILE A 69 9.18 0.83 2.48
CA ILE A 69 10.55 1.32 2.42
C ILE A 69 10.56 2.60 1.60
N LYS A 70 11.35 3.60 2.03
CA LYS A 70 11.44 4.88 1.34
C LYS A 70 11.76 4.69 -0.14
N GLY A 71 10.96 5.26 -1.00
CA GLY A 71 11.08 5.16 -2.46
C GLY A 71 10.15 4.14 -3.09
N GLU A 72 9.55 3.25 -2.31
CA GLU A 72 8.53 2.34 -2.84
C GLU A 72 7.25 3.09 -3.17
N CYS A 73 6.68 2.81 -4.34
CA CYS A 73 5.47 3.50 -4.79
C CYS A 73 4.74 2.73 -5.88
N VAL A 74 3.51 3.17 -6.15
CA VAL A 74 2.71 2.78 -7.31
C VAL A 74 2.69 3.96 -8.26
N PHE A 75 2.93 3.72 -9.54
CA PHE A 75 2.89 4.77 -10.55
C PHE A 75 2.22 4.26 -11.83
N GLN A 76 1.90 5.21 -12.72
CA GLN A 76 1.20 4.90 -13.97
C GLN A 76 2.05 5.34 -15.15
N ARG A 77 2.14 4.45 -16.16
CA ARG A 77 2.80 4.73 -17.43
C ARG A 77 1.99 4.08 -18.55
N ASN A 78 1.67 4.84 -19.60
CA ASN A 78 0.87 4.33 -20.72
C ASN A 78 -0.42 3.64 -20.27
N TRP A 79 -1.13 4.26 -19.30
CA TRP A 79 -2.41 3.80 -18.75
C TRP A 79 -2.32 2.53 -17.90
N ASN A 80 -1.12 1.96 -17.71
CA ASN A 80 -0.90 0.77 -16.89
C ASN A 80 -0.25 1.14 -15.57
N TRP A 81 -0.63 0.46 -14.49
CA TRP A 81 -0.01 0.62 -13.18
C TRP A 81 1.22 -0.26 -13.05
N PHE A 82 2.24 0.31 -12.42
CA PHE A 82 3.49 -0.35 -12.09
C PHE A 82 3.83 -0.09 -10.63
N VAL A 83 4.68 -0.94 -10.07
CA VAL A 83 5.21 -0.76 -8.71
C VAL A 83 6.72 -0.58 -8.78
N HIS A 84 7.24 0.26 -7.90
CA HIS A 84 8.66 0.51 -7.70
C HIS A 84 9.03 -0.14 -6.37
N LYS A 85 9.68 -1.31 -6.42
CA LYS A 85 9.92 -2.14 -5.25
C LYS A 85 11.40 -2.13 -4.90
N PHE A 86 11.72 -1.86 -3.61
CA PHE A 86 13.07 -1.94 -3.08
C PHE A 86 13.53 -3.41 -3.08
N ILE A 87 14.74 -3.66 -3.59
CA ILE A 87 15.31 -5.01 -3.67
C ILE A 87 16.69 -5.14 -3.01
N GLY A 88 17.27 -4.06 -2.53
CA GLY A 88 18.55 -4.11 -1.85
C GLY A 88 19.38 -2.86 -2.00
N GLN A 89 20.64 -2.94 -1.65
CA GLN A 89 21.61 -1.85 -1.71
C GLN A 89 22.75 -2.20 -2.65
N ALA A 90 23.19 -1.21 -3.44
CA ALA A 90 24.43 -1.26 -4.20
C ALA A 90 25.36 -0.20 -3.62
N GLY A 91 26.30 -0.60 -2.75
CA GLY A 91 27.10 0.32 -1.97
C GLY A 91 26.19 1.11 -1.01
N THR A 92 26.15 2.45 -1.16
CA THR A 92 25.30 3.33 -0.37
C THR A 92 24.00 3.69 -1.08
N SER A 93 23.79 3.21 -2.32
CA SER A 93 22.62 3.56 -3.13
C SER A 93 21.56 2.46 -3.05
N PRO A 94 20.29 2.82 -2.81
CA PRO A 94 19.21 1.85 -2.86
C PRO A 94 18.94 1.40 -4.30
N VAL A 95 18.59 0.12 -4.45
CA VAL A 95 18.25 -0.47 -5.76
C VAL A 95 16.78 -0.85 -5.75
N PHE A 96 16.07 -0.48 -6.82
CA PHE A 96 14.65 -0.75 -6.98
C PHE A 96 14.39 -1.54 -8.25
N ASN A 97 13.32 -2.34 -8.23
CA ASN A 97 12.78 -3.02 -9.39
C ASN A 97 11.48 -2.36 -9.81
N GLU A 98 11.30 -2.17 -11.13
CA GLU A 98 10.05 -1.73 -11.71
C GLU A 98 9.30 -2.98 -12.19
N LEU A 99 8.12 -3.24 -11.63
CA LEU A 99 7.31 -4.41 -11.93
C LEU A 99 5.91 -3.99 -12.31
N GLU A 100 5.24 -4.79 -13.15
CA GLU A 100 3.82 -4.60 -13.42
C GLU A 100 3.01 -4.81 -12.13
N PHE A 101 2.04 -3.92 -11.90
CA PHE A 101 1.11 -4.07 -10.79
C PHE A 101 0.23 -5.29 -11.01
N THR A 102 0.05 -6.08 -9.95
CA THR A 102 -0.97 -7.15 -9.89
C THR A 102 -1.72 -7.02 -8.57
N ASN A 103 -3.02 -7.36 -8.58
CA ASN A 103 -3.81 -7.37 -7.35
C ASN A 103 -3.21 -8.35 -6.35
N GLY A 104 -3.00 -7.88 -5.11
CA GLY A 104 -2.36 -8.68 -4.09
C GLY A 104 -0.84 -8.59 -4.09
N PHE A 105 -0.26 -7.64 -4.85
CA PHE A 105 1.19 -7.42 -4.85
C PHE A 105 1.69 -7.12 -3.43
N VAL A 106 2.79 -7.77 -3.02
CA VAL A 106 3.34 -7.65 -1.67
C VAL A 106 4.69 -6.93 -1.71
N PHE A 107 4.76 -5.87 -0.89
CA PHE A 107 6.03 -5.22 -0.53
C PHE A 107 6.48 -5.82 0.80
N ALA A 108 7.54 -6.59 0.77
CA ALA A 108 8.05 -7.28 1.95
C ALA A 108 9.56 -7.14 2.10
#